data_35da8e535b6dec595d24fbfa9cd98e50
#
_entry.id   35da8e535b6dec595d24fbfa9cd98e50
#
_cell.length_a   1.000
_cell.length_b   1.000
_cell.length_c   1.000
_cell.angle_alpha   90.00
_cell.angle_beta   90.00
_cell.angle_gamma   90.00
#
_symmetry.space_group_name_H-M   'P 1'
#
loop_
_entity.id
_entity.type
_entity.pdbx_description
1 polymer ?
#
loop_
_entity_poly.entity_id
_entity_poly.type
_entity_poly.pdbx_seq_one_letter_code
_entity_poly.pdbx_strand_id
1 'polypeptide(L)'
;MKEEIIFREFKKEDSKIIEEIIIEAWHYNDLCSSKIARKMAKVFLSSCLTNQTYTQVALLNNQPIGIIMAKNSKIHRCPFKYRIKQIRDIISLYLSTEGRQTSKIFSSVNSIDEELLNECTKKYEGEVAFFAISSKARGKGIGKRMFSNMLEYMKSQNIKDFYLYTDTSCNYVFYEHQGMIKRKEKSKTFFIQGKEAKMTFFIYDYCIN
;
A
#
# COMPACT_ATOMS: atom_id res chain seq x y z
N MET A 1 -31.26 8.70 3.29
CA MET A 1 -30.21 9.61 2.77
C MET A 1 -29.34 8.82 1.81
N LYS A 2 -29.06 9.34 0.61
CA LYS A 2 -28.08 8.70 -0.27
C LYS A 2 -26.70 8.78 0.40
N GLU A 3 -26.02 7.65 0.50
CA GLU A 3 -24.61 7.62 0.94
C GLU A 3 -23.78 8.43 -0.07
N GLU A 4 -23.24 9.56 0.33
CA GLU A 4 -22.41 10.39 -0.52
C GLU A 4 -20.96 9.92 -0.43
N ILE A 5 -20.40 9.51 -1.57
CA ILE A 5 -19.00 9.11 -1.68
C ILE A 5 -18.22 10.21 -2.37
N ILE A 6 -17.28 10.80 -1.65
CA ILE A 6 -16.40 11.88 -2.11
C ILE A 6 -15.00 11.34 -2.31
N PHE A 7 -14.33 11.75 -3.40
CA PHE A 7 -12.93 11.43 -3.67
C PHE A 7 -12.12 12.73 -3.67
N ARG A 8 -11.04 12.75 -2.89
CA ARG A 8 -10.15 13.91 -2.81
C ARG A 8 -8.72 13.49 -2.47
N GLU A 9 -7.78 14.40 -2.61
CA GLU A 9 -6.40 14.18 -2.15
C GLU A 9 -6.32 13.89 -0.65
N PHE A 10 -5.27 13.17 -0.26
CA PHE A 10 -4.95 12.88 1.14
C PHE A 10 -4.67 14.17 1.92
N LYS A 11 -5.25 14.26 3.10
CA LYS A 11 -4.97 15.31 4.08
C LYS A 11 -4.39 14.71 5.36
N LYS A 12 -3.66 15.53 6.12
CA LYS A 12 -3.01 15.07 7.37
C LYS A 12 -4.01 14.52 8.39
N GLU A 13 -5.22 15.05 8.40
CA GLU A 13 -6.32 14.61 9.28
C GLU A 13 -6.76 13.19 9.03
N ASP A 14 -6.56 12.68 7.80
CA ASP A 14 -6.93 11.32 7.41
C ASP A 14 -6.02 10.26 8.04
N SER A 15 -4.81 10.67 8.45
CA SER A 15 -3.75 9.74 8.86
C SER A 15 -4.21 8.70 9.86
N LYS A 16 -4.94 9.11 10.90
CA LYS A 16 -5.36 8.20 11.96
C LYS A 16 -6.28 7.08 11.46
N ILE A 17 -7.26 7.43 10.62
CA ILE A 17 -8.21 6.45 10.08
C ILE A 17 -7.52 5.58 9.02
N ILE A 18 -6.64 6.15 8.19
CA ILE A 18 -5.87 5.38 7.22
C ILE A 18 -4.91 4.42 7.92
N GLU A 19 -4.28 4.80 9.05
CA GLU A 19 -3.47 3.90 9.87
C GLU A 19 -4.31 2.72 10.42
N GLU A 20 -5.56 2.95 10.81
CA GLU A 20 -6.50 1.89 11.22
C GLU A 20 -6.85 0.96 10.04
N ILE A 21 -7.07 1.50 8.84
CA ILE A 21 -7.29 0.71 7.62
C ILE A 21 -6.05 -0.15 7.28
N ILE A 22 -4.85 0.39 7.47
CA ILE A 22 -3.59 -0.35 7.28
C ILE A 22 -3.52 -1.52 8.26
N ILE A 23 -3.77 -1.29 9.55
CA ILE A 23 -3.75 -2.34 10.58
C ILE A 23 -4.75 -3.46 10.24
N GLU A 24 -5.94 -3.08 9.80
CA GLU A 24 -6.99 -4.02 9.38
C GLU A 24 -6.56 -4.81 8.13
N ALA A 25 -6.07 -4.13 7.10
CA ALA A 25 -5.77 -4.74 5.80
C ALA A 25 -4.61 -5.76 5.86
N TRP A 26 -3.60 -5.50 6.69
CA TRP A 26 -2.43 -6.37 6.86
C TRP A 26 -2.44 -7.16 8.17
N HIS A 27 -3.56 -7.17 8.89
CA HIS A 27 -3.72 -7.96 10.12
C HIS A 27 -2.59 -7.75 11.14
N TYR A 28 -2.10 -6.50 11.30
CA TYR A 28 -0.95 -6.22 12.16
C TYR A 28 -1.17 -6.60 13.63
N ASN A 29 -2.43 -6.62 14.11
CA ASN A 29 -2.74 -7.07 15.47
C ASN A 29 -2.51 -8.57 15.67
N ASP A 30 -2.46 -9.37 14.59
CA ASP A 30 -2.15 -10.80 14.65
C ASP A 30 -0.62 -11.04 14.67
N LEU A 31 0.17 -10.02 14.34
CA LEU A 31 1.64 -10.08 14.27
C LEU A 31 2.31 -9.61 15.56
N CYS A 32 1.71 -8.63 16.25
CA CYS A 32 2.31 -7.94 17.38
C CYS A 32 1.27 -7.23 18.26
N SER A 33 1.73 -6.65 19.38
CA SER A 33 0.86 -5.84 20.24
C SER A 33 0.23 -4.66 19.50
N SER A 34 -0.98 -4.25 19.90
CA SER A 34 -1.69 -3.12 19.29
C SER A 34 -0.88 -1.80 19.32
N LYS A 35 0.03 -1.64 20.29
CA LYS A 35 0.95 -0.51 20.36
C LYS A 35 1.96 -0.54 19.21
N ILE A 36 2.52 -1.70 18.92
CA ILE A 36 3.49 -1.88 17.83
C ILE A 36 2.77 -1.86 16.47
N ALA A 37 1.60 -2.49 16.35
CA ALA A 37 0.77 -2.43 15.16
C ALA A 37 0.50 -0.99 14.69
N ARG A 38 0.16 -0.08 15.63
CA ARG A 38 0.01 1.35 15.33
C ARG A 38 1.31 2.02 14.87
N LYS A 39 2.45 1.68 15.47
CA LYS A 39 3.75 2.22 15.02
C LYS A 39 4.11 1.72 13.63
N MET A 40 3.84 0.45 13.34
CA MET A 40 4.03 -0.14 12.02
C MET A 40 3.16 0.56 10.96
N ALA A 41 1.88 0.77 11.24
CA ALA A 41 0.99 1.48 10.33
C ALA A 41 1.47 2.92 10.05
N LYS A 42 2.02 3.62 11.06
CA LYS A 42 2.63 4.94 10.88
C LYS A 42 3.86 4.89 9.97
N VAL A 43 4.76 3.93 10.18
CA VAL A 43 5.94 3.73 9.33
C VAL A 43 5.50 3.42 7.90
N PHE A 44 4.55 2.50 7.71
CA PHE A 44 4.04 2.14 6.40
C PHE A 44 3.41 3.35 5.68
N LEU A 45 2.48 4.05 6.33
CA LEU A 45 1.84 5.25 5.75
C LEU A 45 2.86 6.33 5.41
N SER A 46 3.81 6.62 6.31
CA SER A 46 4.84 7.63 6.04
C SER A 46 5.77 7.21 4.91
N SER A 47 6.08 5.92 4.77
CA SER A 47 6.84 5.39 3.64
C SER A 47 6.09 5.57 2.31
N CYS A 48 4.80 5.25 2.27
CA CYS A 48 3.99 5.47 1.08
C CYS A 48 3.88 6.98 0.73
N LEU A 49 3.75 7.86 1.73
CA LEU A 49 3.71 9.31 1.52
C LEU A 49 5.04 9.89 1.01
N THR A 50 6.18 9.21 1.26
CA THR A 50 7.46 9.58 0.64
C THR A 50 7.62 9.06 -0.78
N ASN A 51 6.81 8.09 -1.21
CA ASN A 51 6.93 7.36 -2.47
C ASN A 51 5.68 7.54 -3.36
N GLN A 52 5.22 8.79 -3.55
CA GLN A 52 4.01 9.06 -4.34
C GLN A 52 4.07 10.40 -5.07
N THR A 53 3.30 10.51 -6.15
CA THR A 53 2.99 11.73 -6.89
C THR A 53 1.49 11.95 -7.05
N TYR A 54 0.69 10.97 -6.60
CA TYR A 54 -0.76 10.99 -6.60
C TYR A 54 -1.31 10.33 -5.34
N THR A 55 -2.28 10.97 -4.72
CA THR A 55 -3.05 10.40 -3.61
C THR A 55 -4.53 10.61 -3.84
N GLN A 56 -5.34 9.62 -3.53
CA GLN A 56 -6.78 9.77 -3.49
C GLN A 56 -7.35 9.03 -2.28
N VAL A 57 -8.14 9.74 -1.47
CA VAL A 57 -8.90 9.19 -0.35
C VAL A 57 -10.37 9.15 -0.73
N ALA A 58 -11.00 8.01 -0.52
CA ALA A 58 -12.46 7.87 -0.59
C ALA A 58 -13.06 8.17 0.78
N LEU A 59 -14.07 9.04 0.81
CA LEU A 59 -14.82 9.38 2.01
C LEU A 59 -16.26 8.88 1.87
N LEU A 60 -16.80 8.34 2.93
CA LEU A 60 -18.21 8.05 3.09
C LEU A 60 -18.71 8.83 4.29
N ASN A 61 -19.69 9.73 4.12
CA ASN A 61 -20.18 10.61 5.17
C ASN A 61 -19.04 11.36 5.89
N ASN A 62 -18.11 11.93 5.11
CA ASN A 62 -16.89 12.62 5.57
C ASN A 62 -15.87 11.76 6.35
N GLN A 63 -16.04 10.44 6.41
CA GLN A 63 -15.08 9.54 7.05
C GLN A 63 -14.24 8.82 5.99
N PRO A 64 -12.89 8.81 6.08
CA PRO A 64 -12.04 8.02 5.20
C PRO A 64 -12.38 6.54 5.26
N ILE A 65 -12.60 5.93 4.09
CA ILE A 65 -12.91 4.51 3.95
C ILE A 65 -11.96 3.77 3.03
N GLY A 66 -11.04 4.47 2.38
CA GLY A 66 -10.03 3.88 1.52
C GLY A 66 -9.07 4.93 0.99
N ILE A 67 -7.94 4.47 0.52
CA ILE A 67 -6.87 5.29 -0.05
C ILE A 67 -6.19 4.53 -1.19
N ILE A 68 -5.80 5.27 -2.23
CA ILE A 68 -4.88 4.82 -3.27
C ILE A 68 -3.78 5.86 -3.46
N MET A 69 -2.55 5.40 -3.59
CA MET A 69 -1.38 6.23 -3.90
C MET A 69 -0.64 5.67 -5.09
N ALA A 70 -0.23 6.55 -5.99
CA ALA A 70 0.53 6.17 -7.15
C ALA A 70 1.75 7.09 -7.35
N LYS A 71 2.75 6.57 -8.05
CA LYS A 71 3.99 7.27 -8.34
C LYS A 71 4.26 7.31 -9.83
N ASN A 72 4.56 8.49 -10.35
CA ASN A 72 5.26 8.68 -11.61
C ASN A 72 6.77 8.72 -11.31
N SER A 73 7.50 7.70 -11.72
CA SER A 73 8.93 7.56 -11.40
C SER A 73 9.80 8.64 -12.06
N LYS A 74 9.34 9.26 -13.17
CA LYS A 74 10.07 10.31 -13.90
C LYS A 74 10.09 11.66 -13.17
N ILE A 75 8.99 11.99 -12.47
CA ILE A 75 8.83 13.31 -11.82
C ILE A 75 8.86 13.23 -10.29
N HIS A 76 8.90 12.02 -9.74
CA HIS A 76 8.86 11.82 -8.30
C HIS A 76 10.02 12.52 -7.60
N ARG A 77 9.67 13.34 -6.60
CA ARG A 77 10.61 13.93 -5.65
C ARG A 77 10.05 13.69 -4.26
N CYS A 78 10.85 13.03 -3.41
CA CYS A 78 10.43 12.76 -2.03
C CYS A 78 10.16 14.06 -1.27
N PRO A 79 8.93 14.32 -0.81
CA PRO A 79 8.63 15.52 -0.05
C PRO A 79 9.35 15.50 1.30
N PHE A 80 10.17 16.51 1.58
CA PHE A 80 11.03 16.56 2.77
C PHE A 80 10.26 16.41 4.09
N LYS A 81 9.07 17.02 4.19
CA LYS A 81 8.19 16.89 5.38
C LYS A 81 7.81 15.44 5.69
N TYR A 82 7.55 14.63 4.65
CA TYR A 82 7.20 13.22 4.82
C TYR A 82 8.44 12.37 5.12
N ARG A 83 9.60 12.72 4.57
CA ARG A 83 10.87 12.05 4.91
C ARG A 83 11.22 12.21 6.39
N ILE A 84 11.10 13.42 6.94
CA ILE A 84 11.32 13.65 8.38
C ILE A 84 10.32 12.83 9.21
N LYS A 85 9.04 12.85 8.82
CA LYS A 85 8.01 12.06 9.51
C LYS A 85 8.38 10.58 9.49
N GLN A 86 8.76 10.03 8.34
CA GLN A 86 9.15 8.63 8.17
C GLN A 86 10.31 8.26 9.10
N ILE A 87 11.38 9.07 9.14
CA ILE A 87 12.53 8.83 10.01
C ILE A 87 12.10 8.78 11.47
N ARG A 88 11.28 9.73 11.92
CA ARG A 88 10.77 9.75 13.30
C ARG A 88 9.92 8.52 13.63
N ASP A 89 9.06 8.10 12.71
CA ASP A 89 8.20 6.93 12.87
C ASP A 89 9.05 5.64 12.96
N ILE A 90 10.08 5.51 12.10
CA ILE A 90 11.05 4.40 12.14
C ILE A 90 11.79 4.39 13.48
N ILE A 91 12.37 5.50 13.93
CA ILE A 91 13.05 5.59 15.23
C ILE A 91 12.10 5.16 16.34
N SER A 92 10.86 5.68 16.34
CA SER A 92 9.84 5.31 17.34
C SER A 92 9.54 3.81 17.37
N LEU A 93 9.52 3.13 16.21
CA LEU A 93 9.33 1.68 16.13
C LEU A 93 10.54 0.95 16.72
N TYR A 94 11.75 1.34 16.36
CA TYR A 94 13.01 0.69 16.78
C TYR A 94 13.37 0.89 18.26
N LEU A 95 12.75 1.85 18.96
CA LEU A 95 12.98 2.05 20.40
C LEU A 95 12.47 0.89 21.28
N SER A 96 11.68 -0.05 20.74
CA SER A 96 11.21 -1.22 21.48
C SER A 96 11.78 -2.52 20.91
N THR A 97 12.00 -3.51 21.77
CA THR A 97 12.49 -4.84 21.36
C THR A 97 11.50 -5.52 20.41
N GLU A 98 10.21 -5.50 20.75
CA GLU A 98 9.14 -6.03 19.90
C GLU A 98 9.11 -5.32 18.53
N GLY A 99 9.24 -3.99 18.50
CA GLY A 99 9.30 -3.24 17.25
C GLY A 99 10.50 -3.61 16.37
N ARG A 100 11.68 -3.85 16.98
CA ARG A 100 12.86 -4.34 16.24
C ARG A 100 12.66 -5.74 15.67
N GLN A 101 12.00 -6.62 16.41
CA GLN A 101 11.72 -7.98 15.95
C GLN A 101 10.71 -7.95 14.79
N THR A 102 9.63 -7.21 14.93
CA THR A 102 8.57 -7.12 13.92
C THR A 102 9.07 -6.42 12.65
N SER A 103 9.95 -5.41 12.77
CA SER A 103 10.52 -4.71 11.60
C SER A 103 11.34 -5.63 10.68
N LYS A 104 11.86 -6.76 11.16
CA LYS A 104 12.55 -7.76 10.33
C LYS A 104 11.63 -8.39 9.29
N ILE A 105 10.34 -8.54 9.60
CA ILE A 105 9.34 -9.05 8.66
C ILE A 105 9.24 -8.07 7.48
N PHE A 106 9.12 -6.77 7.74
CA PHE A 106 9.04 -5.75 6.69
C PHE A 106 10.30 -5.68 5.82
N SER A 107 11.47 -5.76 6.45
CA SER A 107 12.73 -5.81 5.70
C SER A 107 12.76 -7.02 4.76
N SER A 108 12.25 -8.17 5.22
CA SER A 108 12.13 -9.37 4.38
C SER A 108 11.14 -9.21 3.24
N VAL A 109 10.00 -8.55 3.46
CA VAL A 109 9.01 -8.26 2.41
C VAL A 109 9.60 -7.33 1.37
N ASN A 110 10.22 -6.22 1.80
CA ASN A 110 10.87 -5.28 0.87
C ASN A 110 11.94 -5.96 0.00
N SER A 111 12.76 -6.87 0.59
CA SER A 111 13.74 -7.64 -0.19
C SER A 111 13.08 -8.52 -1.25
N ILE A 112 11.95 -9.15 -0.93
CA ILE A 112 11.19 -9.98 -1.88
C ILE A 112 10.64 -9.10 -3.01
N ASP A 113 10.07 -7.95 -2.68
CA ASP A 113 9.50 -7.02 -3.65
C ASP A 113 10.58 -6.51 -4.62
N GLU A 114 11.77 -6.14 -4.11
CA GLU A 114 12.91 -5.74 -4.93
C GLU A 114 13.39 -6.89 -5.84
N GLU A 115 13.47 -8.12 -5.33
CA GLU A 115 13.84 -9.29 -6.11
C GLU A 115 12.82 -9.54 -7.24
N LEU A 116 11.52 -9.50 -6.94
CA LEU A 116 10.45 -9.66 -7.93
C LEU A 116 10.54 -8.61 -9.05
N LEU A 117 10.81 -7.35 -8.69
CA LEU A 117 10.97 -6.28 -9.66
C LEU A 117 12.21 -6.49 -10.52
N ASN A 118 13.35 -6.87 -9.93
CA ASN A 118 14.61 -7.10 -10.63
C ASN A 118 14.52 -8.30 -11.59
N GLU A 119 13.67 -9.28 -11.30
CA GLU A 119 13.39 -10.40 -12.21
C GLU A 119 12.49 -10.02 -13.40
N CYS A 120 11.87 -8.84 -13.37
CA CYS A 120 11.09 -8.33 -14.49
C CYS A 120 12.03 -7.67 -15.49
N THR A 121 11.99 -8.11 -16.75
CA THR A 121 12.78 -7.50 -17.87
C THR A 121 12.22 -6.16 -18.34
N LYS A 122 10.99 -5.84 -17.94
CA LYS A 122 10.26 -4.64 -18.33
C LYS A 122 10.65 -3.45 -17.47
N LYS A 123 10.80 -2.29 -18.11
CA LYS A 123 10.99 -1.02 -17.38
C LYS A 123 9.64 -0.38 -17.12
N TYR A 124 9.38 -0.04 -15.87
CA TYR A 124 8.14 0.61 -15.46
C TYR A 124 8.36 2.11 -15.22
N GLU A 125 7.38 2.89 -15.64
CA GLU A 125 7.37 4.34 -15.50
C GLU A 125 6.57 4.79 -14.25
N GLY A 126 5.72 3.90 -13.74
CA GLY A 126 4.87 4.15 -12.58
C GLY A 126 4.74 2.96 -11.64
N GLU A 127 4.22 3.25 -10.45
CA GLU A 127 3.96 2.28 -9.39
C GLU A 127 2.65 2.64 -8.70
N VAL A 128 1.82 1.64 -8.36
CA VAL A 128 0.78 1.81 -7.34
C VAL A 128 1.42 1.53 -6.00
N ALA A 129 1.83 2.59 -5.31
CA ALA A 129 2.60 2.48 -4.07
C ALA A 129 1.78 2.04 -2.84
N PHE A 130 0.45 2.21 -2.90
CA PHE A 130 -0.46 1.82 -1.83
C PHE A 130 -1.90 1.79 -2.31
N PHE A 131 -2.65 0.75 -1.96
CA PHE A 131 -4.09 0.71 -2.15
C PHE A 131 -4.76 -0.12 -1.07
N ALA A 132 -5.65 0.48 -0.31
CA ALA A 132 -6.45 -0.21 0.70
C ALA A 132 -7.84 0.41 0.84
N ILE A 133 -8.82 -0.46 1.15
CA ILE A 133 -10.21 -0.08 1.44
C ILE A 133 -10.64 -0.82 2.69
N SER A 134 -11.24 -0.10 3.64
CA SER A 134 -11.84 -0.68 4.83
C SER A 134 -12.82 -1.80 4.47
N SER A 135 -12.82 -2.89 5.23
CA SER A 135 -13.73 -4.03 5.04
C SER A 135 -15.20 -3.58 5.02
N LYS A 136 -15.55 -2.57 5.84
CA LYS A 136 -16.92 -2.01 5.93
C LYS A 136 -17.41 -1.34 4.64
N ALA A 137 -16.48 -0.98 3.74
CA ALA A 137 -16.77 -0.28 2.49
C ALA A 137 -16.60 -1.15 1.23
N ARG A 138 -16.21 -2.42 1.40
CA ARG A 138 -16.06 -3.37 0.29
C ARG A 138 -17.41 -3.71 -0.35
N GLY A 139 -17.38 -4.19 -1.60
CA GLY A 139 -18.59 -4.58 -2.34
C GLY A 139 -19.41 -3.44 -2.94
N LYS A 140 -19.10 -2.18 -2.62
CA LYS A 140 -19.82 -0.98 -3.12
C LYS A 140 -19.22 -0.37 -4.41
N GLY A 141 -18.32 -1.05 -5.09
CA GLY A 141 -17.69 -0.56 -6.33
C GLY A 141 -16.64 0.55 -6.12
N ILE A 142 -16.39 0.96 -4.86
CA ILE A 142 -15.48 2.06 -4.51
C ILE A 142 -14.05 1.79 -5.00
N GLY A 143 -13.56 0.57 -4.82
CA GLY A 143 -12.22 0.18 -5.26
C GLY A 143 -12.05 0.31 -6.77
N LYS A 144 -13.03 -0.16 -7.54
CA LYS A 144 -13.02 -0.03 -9.00
C LYS A 144 -12.96 1.44 -9.42
N ARG A 145 -13.74 2.30 -8.77
CA ARG A 145 -13.76 3.74 -9.08
C ARG A 145 -12.45 4.42 -8.72
N MET A 146 -11.86 4.11 -7.55
CA MET A 146 -10.54 4.64 -7.17
C MET A 146 -9.46 4.20 -8.14
N PHE A 147 -9.45 2.93 -8.54
CA PHE A 147 -8.50 2.40 -9.49
C PHE A 147 -8.66 3.06 -10.88
N SER A 148 -9.90 3.27 -11.35
CA SER A 148 -10.18 3.99 -12.59
C SER A 148 -9.66 5.44 -12.55
N ASN A 149 -9.90 6.18 -11.46
CA ASN A 149 -9.39 7.54 -11.31
C ASN A 149 -7.84 7.58 -11.30
N MET A 150 -7.21 6.60 -10.68
CA MET A 150 -5.75 6.45 -10.70
C MET A 150 -5.24 6.15 -12.12
N LEU A 151 -5.95 5.32 -12.91
CA LEU A 151 -5.62 5.09 -14.31
C LEU A 151 -5.71 6.36 -15.15
N GLU A 152 -6.72 7.20 -14.91
CA GLU A 152 -6.85 8.51 -15.57
C GLU A 152 -5.66 9.41 -15.23
N TYR A 153 -5.23 9.42 -13.95
CA TYR A 153 -4.01 10.12 -13.56
C TYR A 153 -2.80 9.56 -14.31
N MET A 154 -2.58 8.25 -14.34
CA MET A 154 -1.44 7.63 -15.05
C MET A 154 -1.44 8.03 -16.54
N LYS A 155 -2.61 8.00 -17.20
CA LYS A 155 -2.79 8.46 -18.59
C LYS A 155 -2.39 9.93 -18.76
N SER A 156 -2.86 10.80 -17.89
CA SER A 156 -2.55 12.24 -17.93
C SER A 156 -1.06 12.55 -17.78
N GLN A 157 -0.33 11.64 -17.13
CA GLN A 157 1.12 11.73 -16.93
C GLN A 157 1.93 11.02 -18.03
N ASN A 158 1.28 10.51 -19.09
CA ASN A 158 1.91 9.73 -20.16
C ASN A 158 2.68 8.50 -19.63
N ILE A 159 2.18 7.86 -18.59
CA ILE A 159 2.72 6.61 -18.06
C ILE A 159 2.06 5.47 -18.82
N LYS A 160 2.86 4.67 -19.53
CA LYS A 160 2.37 3.48 -20.25
C LYS A 160 2.38 2.25 -19.37
N ASP A 161 3.47 2.01 -18.68
CA ASP A 161 3.70 0.79 -17.94
C ASP A 161 3.90 1.08 -16.46
N PHE A 162 3.08 0.47 -15.62
CA PHE A 162 3.21 0.57 -14.17
C PHE A 162 3.01 -0.79 -13.51
N TYR A 163 3.44 -0.92 -12.26
CA TYR A 163 3.35 -2.14 -11.49
C TYR A 163 2.82 -1.88 -10.08
N LEU A 164 2.50 -2.97 -9.38
CA LEU A 164 2.25 -3.00 -7.96
C LEU A 164 2.72 -4.32 -7.35
N TYR A 165 2.96 -4.29 -6.04
CA TYR A 165 3.16 -5.48 -5.23
C TYR A 165 1.89 -5.83 -4.46
N THR A 166 1.65 -7.12 -4.29
CA THR A 166 0.58 -7.66 -3.44
C THR A 166 0.95 -9.07 -2.98
N ASP A 167 0.14 -9.65 -2.11
CA ASP A 167 0.40 -10.98 -1.57
C ASP A 167 -0.92 -11.74 -1.28
N THR A 168 -0.77 -12.99 -0.82
CA THR A 168 -1.92 -13.86 -0.52
C THR A 168 -2.75 -13.44 0.68
N SER A 169 -2.33 -12.48 1.50
CA SER A 169 -3.15 -11.89 2.57
C SER A 169 -4.12 -10.83 2.05
N CYS A 170 -3.87 -10.32 0.85
CA CYS A 170 -4.63 -9.27 0.19
C CYS A 170 -5.64 -9.84 -0.83
N ASN A 171 -6.60 -9.02 -1.25
CA ASN A 171 -7.51 -9.37 -2.35
C ASN A 171 -6.82 -9.14 -3.71
N TYR A 172 -5.80 -9.95 -4.04
CA TYR A 172 -5.03 -9.82 -5.29
C TYR A 172 -5.87 -10.11 -6.54
N VAL A 173 -6.91 -10.93 -6.45
CA VAL A 173 -7.86 -11.21 -7.55
C VAL A 173 -8.53 -9.93 -8.06
N PHE A 174 -8.69 -8.93 -7.21
CA PHE A 174 -9.18 -7.61 -7.63
C PHE A 174 -8.35 -7.03 -8.79
N TYR A 175 -7.03 -7.15 -8.74
CA TYR A 175 -6.14 -6.60 -9.77
C TYR A 175 -6.27 -7.36 -11.10
N GLU A 176 -6.47 -8.67 -11.05
CA GLU A 176 -6.76 -9.48 -12.25
C GLU A 176 -8.05 -9.03 -12.92
N HIS A 177 -9.11 -8.75 -12.13
CA HIS A 177 -10.36 -8.19 -12.62
C HIS A 177 -10.23 -6.75 -13.17
N GLN A 178 -9.18 -6.01 -12.79
CA GLN A 178 -8.87 -4.71 -13.40
C GLN A 178 -8.00 -4.84 -14.67
N GLY A 179 -7.67 -6.07 -15.12
CA GLY A 179 -6.88 -6.32 -16.31
C GLY A 179 -5.37 -6.26 -16.06
N MET A 180 -4.90 -6.29 -14.81
CA MET A 180 -3.48 -6.41 -14.50
C MET A 180 -2.99 -7.85 -14.73
N ILE A 181 -1.74 -8.00 -15.09
CA ILE A 181 -1.10 -9.29 -15.40
C ILE A 181 -0.08 -9.60 -14.32
N LYS A 182 -0.21 -10.79 -13.69
CA LYS A 182 0.79 -11.30 -12.77
C LYS A 182 2.07 -11.63 -13.54
N ARG A 183 3.19 -11.03 -13.18
CA ARG A 183 4.48 -11.22 -13.86
C ARG A 183 5.37 -12.22 -13.16
N LYS A 184 5.45 -12.13 -11.84
CA LYS A 184 6.30 -12.98 -11.00
C LYS A 184 5.63 -13.26 -9.68
N GLU A 185 6.05 -14.35 -9.04
CA GLU A 185 5.64 -14.68 -7.67
C GLU A 185 6.79 -15.34 -6.90
N LYS A 186 6.80 -15.12 -5.59
CA LYS A 186 7.77 -15.72 -4.66
C LYS A 186 7.11 -16.07 -3.35
N SER A 187 7.30 -17.30 -2.88
CA SER A 187 6.78 -17.74 -1.58
C SER A 187 7.86 -17.67 -0.50
N LYS A 188 7.45 -17.26 0.70
CA LYS A 188 8.29 -17.29 1.90
C LYS A 188 7.49 -17.76 3.10
N THR A 189 8.13 -18.55 3.96
CA THR A 189 7.58 -18.94 5.26
C THR A 189 8.11 -18.02 6.33
N PHE A 190 7.22 -17.45 7.12
CA PHE A 190 7.51 -16.63 8.29
C PHE A 190 7.16 -17.40 9.55
N PHE A 191 7.93 -17.17 10.61
CA PHE A 191 7.60 -17.66 11.94
C PHE A 191 7.00 -16.49 12.74
N ILE A 192 5.69 -16.53 12.96
CA ILE A 192 4.93 -15.49 13.62
C ILE A 192 4.32 -16.09 14.88
N GLN A 193 4.66 -15.56 16.05
CA GLN A 193 4.18 -16.05 17.34
C GLN A 193 4.30 -17.59 17.51
N GLY A 194 5.42 -18.17 17.02
CA GLY A 194 5.70 -19.59 17.13
C GLY A 194 4.96 -20.48 16.12
N LYS A 195 4.22 -19.90 15.17
CA LYS A 195 3.53 -20.61 14.10
C LYS A 195 4.16 -20.30 12.74
N GLU A 196 4.18 -21.28 11.86
CA GLU A 196 4.55 -21.07 10.47
C GLU A 196 3.40 -20.44 9.69
N ALA A 197 3.71 -19.37 8.95
CA ALA A 197 2.81 -18.70 8.02
C ALA A 197 3.48 -18.61 6.66
N LYS A 198 3.01 -19.40 5.70
CA LYS A 198 3.48 -19.32 4.31
C LYS A 198 2.73 -18.22 3.59
N MET A 199 3.45 -17.27 3.02
CA MET A 199 2.90 -16.19 2.20
C MET A 199 3.51 -16.23 0.80
N THR A 200 2.72 -15.91 -0.21
CA THR A 200 3.19 -15.76 -1.59
C THR A 200 3.01 -14.31 -2.00
N PHE A 201 4.08 -13.71 -2.46
CA PHE A 201 4.18 -12.33 -2.93
C PHE A 201 4.13 -12.30 -4.44
N PHE A 202 3.49 -11.28 -4.99
CA PHE A 202 3.27 -11.12 -6.41
C PHE A 202 3.67 -9.72 -6.87
N ILE A 203 4.22 -9.62 -8.07
CA ILE A 203 4.26 -8.38 -8.82
C ILE A 203 3.28 -8.47 -9.99
N TYR A 204 2.38 -7.51 -10.06
CA TYR A 204 1.44 -7.32 -11.16
C TYR A 204 1.82 -6.09 -11.97
N ASP A 205 1.62 -6.13 -13.27
CA ASP A 205 1.77 -4.94 -14.12
C ASP A 205 0.53 -4.65 -14.95
N TYR A 206 0.49 -3.43 -15.46
CA TYR A 206 -0.54 -2.96 -16.36
C TYR A 206 0.12 -2.14 -17.48
N CYS A 207 -0.35 -2.35 -18.72
CA CYS A 207 -0.01 -1.52 -19.85
C CYS A 207 -1.23 -0.69 -20.27
N ILE A 208 -1.09 0.63 -20.22
CA ILE A 208 -2.12 1.56 -20.65
C ILE A 208 -2.04 1.69 -22.17
N ASN A 209 -3.08 1.24 -22.86
CA ASN A 209 -3.24 1.36 -24.31
C ASN A 209 -3.74 2.75 -24.70
#